data_194f32cf62263f67998d27bc902d97ce
#
_entry.id   194f32cf62263f67998d27bc902d97ce
#
_cell.length_a   1.000
_cell.length_b   1.000
_cell.length_c   1.000
_cell.angle_alpha   90.00
_cell.angle_beta   90.00
_cell.angle_gamma   90.00
#
_symmetry.space_group_name_H-M   'P 1'
#
loop_
_entity.id
_entity.type
_entity.pdbx_description
1 polymer ?
#
loop_
_entity_poly.entity_id
_entity_poly.type
_entity_poly.pdbx_seq_one_letter_code
_entity_poly.pdbx_strand_id
1 'polypeptide(L)'
;MLTTWTPAHMPEKEEIKIRLQTARSQLYDFQMKIKEHKIPVIVLFEGWGSSGKGSTIGKVIKNIDPRFFKVATMSAPTAEELRYPFLYRYFKQIPEAGKFTFLDSGWMEQTCKDCLSGEIEGEGYTQRIDSIRRFERQLTDNGYLMLKFFMQIDRDEQKRREKLLLDHKDTRWRVSDFDKWQNEHYKKCAKIFSQYLSDTNASSAPWYIIDASDRKWAELQVLETMVSNIEVAMQNQAHSVPILQNVFPLEQIPRLSDIDLRDKTMDDEEYRGELKQLQSKLGELHNKLYRRRIPVIITYEGWDAAGKGGNIKRITEALDPRGYEVHPIASPEPHEKARHYLWRFWTRLPKNGHIAIFDR
;
A
#
# COMPACT_ATOMS: atom_id res chain seq x y z
N MET A 1 4.03 -15.87 -15.78
CA MET A 1 2.86 -16.29 -14.99
C MET A 1 1.60 -16.34 -15.86
N LEU A 2 1.16 -15.25 -16.49
CA LEU A 2 -0.04 -15.29 -17.36
C LEU A 2 0.12 -16.16 -18.63
N THR A 3 1.30 -16.24 -19.20
CA THR A 3 1.58 -17.03 -20.41
C THR A 3 1.48 -18.55 -20.22
N THR A 4 1.59 -19.00 -18.99
CA THR A 4 1.50 -20.44 -18.61
C THR A 4 0.23 -20.76 -17.84
N TRP A 5 -0.59 -19.74 -17.56
CA TRP A 5 -1.83 -19.91 -16.85
C TRP A 5 -2.90 -20.49 -17.77
N THR A 6 -3.56 -21.51 -17.29
CA THR A 6 -4.74 -22.12 -17.94
C THR A 6 -5.94 -21.95 -17.00
N PRO A 7 -7.09 -21.49 -17.53
CA PRO A 7 -8.30 -21.38 -16.72
C PRO A 7 -8.71 -22.76 -16.18
N ALA A 8 -9.18 -22.77 -14.93
CA ALA A 8 -9.79 -23.95 -14.37
C ALA A 8 -11.06 -24.30 -15.16
N HIS A 9 -11.44 -25.57 -15.16
CA HIS A 9 -12.70 -25.99 -15.77
C HIS A 9 -13.87 -25.29 -15.06
N MET A 10 -14.69 -24.57 -15.80
CA MET A 10 -15.87 -23.90 -15.28
C MET A 10 -16.97 -24.95 -15.04
N PRO A 11 -17.48 -25.07 -13.80
CA PRO A 11 -18.56 -25.99 -13.50
C PRO A 11 -19.89 -25.62 -14.18
N GLU A 12 -20.83 -26.55 -14.13
CA GLU A 12 -22.17 -26.32 -14.64
C GLU A 12 -22.89 -25.20 -13.87
N LYS A 13 -23.79 -24.49 -14.54
CA LYS A 13 -24.48 -23.29 -13.97
C LYS A 13 -25.18 -23.55 -12.65
N GLU A 14 -25.81 -24.72 -12.48
CA GLU A 14 -26.47 -25.07 -11.22
C GLU A 14 -25.47 -25.37 -10.12
N GLU A 15 -24.35 -26.00 -10.40
CA GLU A 15 -23.26 -26.20 -9.45
C GLU A 15 -22.70 -24.86 -8.99
N ILE A 16 -22.39 -23.95 -9.91
CA ILE A 16 -21.94 -22.58 -9.61
C ILE A 16 -22.93 -21.89 -8.66
N LYS A 17 -24.24 -22.02 -8.89
CA LYS A 17 -25.27 -21.38 -8.08
C LYS A 17 -25.29 -21.92 -6.65
N ILE A 18 -25.19 -23.23 -6.47
CA ILE A 18 -25.14 -23.89 -5.16
C ILE A 18 -23.89 -23.45 -4.40
N ARG A 19 -22.73 -23.55 -5.04
CA ARG A 19 -21.44 -23.18 -4.45
C ARG A 19 -21.39 -21.70 -4.09
N LEU A 20 -21.94 -20.80 -4.91
CA LEU A 20 -22.07 -19.38 -4.60
C LEU A 20 -22.89 -19.15 -3.33
N GLN A 21 -24.01 -19.85 -3.17
CA GLN A 21 -24.85 -19.72 -1.97
C GLN A 21 -24.07 -20.14 -0.72
N THR A 22 -23.36 -21.26 -0.80
CA THR A 22 -22.52 -21.76 0.30
C THR A 22 -21.40 -20.78 0.64
N ALA A 23 -20.60 -20.33 -0.34
CA ALA A 23 -19.50 -19.44 -0.12
C ALA A 23 -19.95 -18.05 0.44
N ARG A 24 -21.10 -17.57 0.02
CA ARG A 24 -21.69 -16.33 0.55
C ARG A 24 -22.09 -16.48 2.01
N SER A 25 -22.71 -17.60 2.38
CA SER A 25 -23.07 -17.90 3.79
C SER A 25 -21.83 -18.00 4.65
N GLN A 26 -20.79 -18.72 4.19
CA GLN A 26 -19.52 -18.83 4.91
C GLN A 26 -18.83 -17.49 5.11
N LEU A 27 -18.80 -16.62 4.08
CA LEU A 27 -18.19 -15.29 4.22
C LEU A 27 -18.95 -14.41 5.22
N TYR A 28 -20.31 -14.52 5.24
CA TYR A 28 -21.14 -13.83 6.23
C TYR A 28 -20.78 -14.28 7.66
N ASP A 29 -20.62 -15.58 7.89
CA ASP A 29 -20.25 -16.12 9.22
C ASP A 29 -18.81 -15.73 9.59
N PHE A 30 -17.90 -15.72 8.62
CA PHE A 30 -16.50 -15.41 8.86
C PHE A 30 -16.23 -13.93 9.18
N GLN A 31 -17.07 -13.01 8.73
CA GLN A 31 -16.90 -11.59 9.08
C GLN A 31 -16.92 -11.35 10.59
N MET A 32 -17.75 -12.11 11.34
CA MET A 32 -17.80 -12.00 12.80
C MET A 32 -16.53 -12.56 13.44
N LYS A 33 -16.05 -13.69 12.93
CA LYS A 33 -14.79 -14.29 13.40
C LYS A 33 -13.58 -13.39 13.11
N ILE A 34 -13.52 -12.78 11.94
CA ILE A 34 -12.49 -11.79 11.60
C ILE A 34 -12.48 -10.64 12.61
N LYS A 35 -13.65 -10.13 12.99
CA LYS A 35 -13.80 -9.10 14.01
C LYS A 35 -13.30 -9.57 15.39
N GLU A 36 -13.69 -10.75 15.82
CA GLU A 36 -13.31 -11.36 17.11
C GLU A 36 -11.79 -11.58 17.18
N HIS A 37 -11.23 -12.15 16.13
CA HIS A 37 -9.79 -12.42 16.01
C HIS A 37 -8.97 -11.16 15.63
N LYS A 38 -9.62 -10.02 15.40
CA LYS A 38 -8.98 -8.75 15.03
C LYS A 38 -8.07 -8.85 13.81
N ILE A 39 -8.41 -9.70 12.82
CA ILE A 39 -7.63 -9.87 11.60
C ILE A 39 -7.97 -8.73 10.62
N PRO A 40 -7.03 -7.84 10.27
CA PRO A 40 -7.24 -6.86 9.20
C PRO A 40 -7.08 -7.53 7.84
N VAL A 41 -8.03 -7.31 6.93
CA VAL A 41 -8.03 -7.96 5.60
C VAL A 41 -7.94 -6.92 4.48
N ILE A 42 -6.93 -7.06 3.64
CA ILE A 42 -6.78 -6.27 2.41
C ILE A 42 -7.12 -7.18 1.23
N VAL A 43 -8.07 -6.75 0.41
CA VAL A 43 -8.49 -7.46 -0.80
C VAL A 43 -8.20 -6.55 -2.00
N LEU A 44 -7.16 -6.86 -2.74
CA LEU A 44 -6.70 -6.11 -3.90
C LEU A 44 -7.22 -6.75 -5.18
N PHE A 45 -7.94 -5.97 -5.98
CA PHE A 45 -8.39 -6.36 -7.32
C PHE A 45 -7.60 -5.63 -8.39
N GLU A 46 -6.89 -6.39 -9.19
CA GLU A 46 -6.10 -5.91 -10.32
C GLU A 46 -6.53 -6.64 -11.61
N GLY A 47 -5.97 -6.26 -12.74
CA GLY A 47 -6.21 -6.94 -14.00
C GLY A 47 -6.65 -6.01 -15.13
N TRP A 48 -7.21 -6.62 -16.17
CA TRP A 48 -7.57 -5.93 -17.40
C TRP A 48 -8.68 -4.88 -17.19
N GLY A 49 -8.63 -3.81 -17.99
CA GLY A 49 -9.76 -2.91 -18.15
C GLY A 49 -11.00 -3.70 -18.56
N SER A 50 -12.16 -3.28 -18.09
CA SER A 50 -13.44 -3.96 -18.38
C SER A 50 -13.53 -5.44 -17.94
N SER A 51 -12.56 -5.97 -17.17
CA SER A 51 -12.59 -7.34 -16.66
C SER A 51 -13.69 -7.60 -15.63
N GLY A 52 -14.26 -6.54 -15.06
CA GLY A 52 -15.38 -6.64 -14.12
C GLY A 52 -14.95 -6.53 -12.65
N LYS A 53 -13.77 -6.00 -12.33
CA LYS A 53 -13.27 -5.76 -10.97
C LYS A 53 -14.35 -5.18 -10.05
N GLY A 54 -14.81 -3.97 -10.34
CA GLY A 54 -15.82 -3.28 -9.53
C GLY A 54 -17.16 -4.04 -9.43
N SER A 55 -17.56 -4.75 -10.48
CA SER A 55 -18.77 -5.61 -10.44
C SER A 55 -18.60 -6.78 -9.46
N THR A 56 -17.43 -7.41 -9.47
CA THR A 56 -17.12 -8.54 -8.58
C THR A 56 -17.01 -8.06 -7.13
N ILE A 57 -16.30 -6.94 -6.88
CA ILE A 57 -16.27 -6.29 -5.56
C ILE A 57 -17.70 -6.03 -5.06
N GLY A 58 -18.54 -5.40 -5.90
CA GLY A 58 -19.92 -5.08 -5.55
C GLY A 58 -20.78 -6.30 -5.19
N LYS A 59 -20.47 -7.49 -5.73
CA LYS A 59 -21.17 -8.73 -5.38
C LYS A 59 -20.63 -9.35 -4.10
N VAL A 60 -19.31 -9.34 -3.90
CA VAL A 60 -18.65 -9.87 -2.70
C VAL A 60 -19.10 -9.10 -1.46
N ILE A 61 -19.04 -7.76 -1.50
CA ILE A 61 -19.36 -6.91 -0.35
C ILE A 61 -20.84 -7.00 0.11
N LYS A 62 -21.76 -7.46 -0.76
CA LYS A 62 -23.16 -7.69 -0.38
C LYS A 62 -23.32 -8.73 0.73
N ASN A 63 -22.30 -9.56 0.94
CA ASN A 63 -22.29 -10.60 1.96
C ASN A 63 -21.54 -10.18 3.23
N ILE A 64 -21.13 -8.92 3.33
CA ILE A 64 -20.42 -8.35 4.47
C ILE A 64 -21.21 -7.14 4.99
N ASP A 65 -21.35 -7.03 6.31
CA ASP A 65 -21.98 -5.84 6.93
C ASP A 65 -21.19 -4.57 6.56
N PRO A 66 -21.85 -3.52 6.07
CA PRO A 66 -21.20 -2.29 5.62
C PRO A 66 -20.31 -1.60 6.67
N ARG A 67 -20.51 -1.89 7.94
CA ARG A 67 -19.68 -1.35 9.04
C ARG A 67 -18.28 -1.97 9.11
N PHE A 68 -18.07 -3.12 8.47
CA PHE A 68 -16.83 -3.88 8.53
C PHE A 68 -15.98 -3.78 7.27
N PHE A 69 -16.41 -3.08 6.24
CA PHE A 69 -15.59 -2.89 5.05
C PHE A 69 -15.52 -1.45 4.56
N LYS A 70 -14.48 -1.18 3.81
CA LYS A 70 -14.30 0.01 2.99
C LYS A 70 -13.96 -0.42 1.57
N VAL A 71 -14.51 0.25 0.58
CA VAL A 71 -14.06 0.14 -0.82
C VAL A 71 -13.32 1.41 -1.19
N ALA A 72 -12.11 1.27 -1.70
CA ALA A 72 -11.30 2.38 -2.19
C ALA A 72 -10.97 2.16 -3.66
N THR A 73 -11.48 3.05 -4.52
CA THR A 73 -11.12 3.10 -5.93
C THR A 73 -9.90 4.00 -6.09
N MET A 74 -8.83 3.45 -6.62
CA MET A 74 -7.57 4.17 -6.79
C MET A 74 -7.50 4.78 -8.20
N SER A 75 -8.04 5.97 -8.36
CA SER A 75 -7.90 6.77 -9.58
C SER A 75 -6.45 7.18 -9.83
N ALA A 76 -6.17 7.80 -10.98
CA ALA A 76 -4.86 8.40 -11.25
C ALA A 76 -4.44 9.33 -10.09
N PRO A 77 -3.15 9.33 -9.70
CA PRO A 77 -2.68 10.17 -8.61
C PRO A 77 -2.84 11.65 -8.94
N THR A 78 -3.26 12.42 -7.96
CA THR A 78 -3.33 13.88 -8.07
C THR A 78 -1.92 14.48 -8.10
N ALA A 79 -1.78 15.74 -8.59
CA ALA A 79 -0.52 16.46 -8.55
C ALA A 79 0.05 16.60 -7.12
N GLU A 80 -0.81 16.63 -6.11
CA GLU A 80 -0.39 16.61 -4.71
C GLU A 80 0.12 15.24 -4.28
N GLU A 81 -0.59 14.15 -4.61
CA GLU A 81 -0.18 12.78 -4.27
C GLU A 81 1.16 12.40 -4.92
N LEU A 82 1.46 12.88 -6.12
CA LEU A 82 2.76 12.70 -6.79
C LEU A 82 3.94 13.34 -6.04
N ARG A 83 3.68 14.20 -5.07
CA ARG A 83 4.73 14.80 -4.21
C ARG A 83 5.11 13.91 -3.02
N TYR A 84 4.36 12.85 -2.77
CA TYR A 84 4.63 11.88 -1.71
C TYR A 84 5.29 10.61 -2.24
N PRO A 85 5.87 9.77 -1.38
CA PRO A 85 6.33 8.45 -1.78
C PRO A 85 5.20 7.65 -2.45
N PHE A 86 5.55 6.82 -3.44
CA PHE A 86 4.59 6.06 -4.25
C PHE A 86 3.50 5.33 -3.44
N LEU A 87 3.90 4.68 -2.33
CA LEU A 87 2.96 3.91 -1.50
C LEU A 87 2.14 4.75 -0.52
N TYR A 88 2.40 6.07 -0.41
CA TYR A 88 1.74 6.94 0.57
C TYR A 88 0.21 6.92 0.49
N ARG A 89 -0.34 6.97 -0.72
CA ARG A 89 -1.79 6.95 -0.95
C ARG A 89 -2.44 5.64 -0.50
N TYR A 90 -1.69 4.53 -0.55
CA TYR A 90 -2.15 3.21 -0.13
C TYR A 90 -2.03 3.01 1.37
N PHE A 91 -1.05 3.61 2.04
CA PHE A 91 -0.96 3.59 3.50
C PHE A 91 -2.23 4.11 4.17
N LYS A 92 -2.86 5.12 3.58
CA LYS A 92 -4.12 5.69 4.06
C LYS A 92 -5.32 4.75 3.95
N GLN A 93 -5.21 3.68 3.16
CA GLN A 93 -6.29 2.72 2.92
C GLN A 93 -6.17 1.46 3.77
N ILE A 94 -5.11 1.30 4.55
CA ILE A 94 -4.90 0.13 5.41
C ILE A 94 -6.06 -0.01 6.40
N PRO A 95 -6.73 -1.21 6.46
CA PRO A 95 -7.85 -1.42 7.36
C PRO A 95 -7.45 -1.44 8.82
N GLU A 96 -8.41 -1.16 9.68
CA GLU A 96 -8.33 -1.45 11.11
C GLU A 96 -8.44 -2.97 11.35
N ALA A 97 -7.93 -3.41 12.48
CA ALA A 97 -8.08 -4.79 12.96
C ALA A 97 -9.56 -5.22 12.95
N GLY A 98 -9.85 -6.37 12.37
CA GLY A 98 -11.20 -6.90 12.25
C GLY A 98 -12.05 -6.28 11.13
N LYS A 99 -11.44 -5.54 10.21
CA LYS A 99 -12.14 -4.92 9.06
C LYS A 99 -11.50 -5.29 7.73
N PHE A 100 -12.27 -5.11 6.66
CA PHE A 100 -11.84 -5.29 5.28
C PHE A 100 -11.58 -3.95 4.60
N THR A 101 -10.55 -3.88 3.76
CA THR A 101 -10.43 -2.87 2.72
C THR A 101 -10.35 -3.55 1.36
N PHE A 102 -11.31 -3.23 0.49
CA PHE A 102 -11.31 -3.64 -0.92
C PHE A 102 -10.69 -2.51 -1.75
N LEU A 103 -9.66 -2.83 -2.50
CA LEU A 103 -9.00 -1.90 -3.42
C LEU A 103 -9.39 -2.26 -4.86
N ASP A 104 -10.13 -1.37 -5.52
CA ASP A 104 -10.40 -1.46 -6.96
C ASP A 104 -9.26 -0.75 -7.69
N SER A 105 -8.36 -1.56 -8.21
CA SER A 105 -7.02 -1.19 -8.65
C SER A 105 -6.11 -0.71 -7.49
N GLY A 106 -4.81 -0.81 -7.70
CA GLY A 106 -3.86 -0.46 -6.66
C GLY A 106 -2.45 -0.22 -7.21
N TRP A 107 -1.47 -0.71 -6.50
CA TRP A 107 -0.07 -0.46 -6.82
C TRP A 107 0.45 -1.24 -8.03
N MET A 108 -0.21 -2.32 -8.46
CA MET A 108 0.12 -3.00 -9.71
C MET A 108 -0.26 -2.14 -10.91
N GLU A 109 -1.50 -1.68 -10.99
CA GLU A 109 -2.00 -0.89 -12.13
C GLU A 109 -1.11 0.33 -12.35
N GLN A 110 -0.80 1.09 -11.29
CA GLN A 110 0.05 2.27 -11.39
C GLN A 110 1.47 1.92 -11.83
N THR A 111 2.08 0.88 -11.24
CA THR A 111 3.44 0.45 -11.62
C THR A 111 3.49 0.00 -13.08
N CYS A 112 2.50 -0.77 -13.54
CA CYS A 112 2.45 -1.22 -14.92
C CYS A 112 2.20 -0.07 -15.91
N LYS A 113 1.39 0.93 -15.55
CA LYS A 113 1.21 2.15 -16.34
C LYS A 113 2.52 2.93 -16.48
N ASP A 114 3.24 3.13 -15.39
CA ASP A 114 4.53 3.83 -15.37
C ASP A 114 5.57 3.10 -16.24
N CYS A 115 5.57 1.74 -16.25
CA CYS A 115 6.41 0.95 -17.14
C CYS A 115 5.99 1.07 -18.61
N LEU A 116 4.69 1.09 -18.90
CA LEU A 116 4.17 1.17 -20.27
C LEU A 116 4.39 2.54 -20.89
N SER A 117 4.37 3.61 -20.09
CA SER A 117 4.70 4.98 -20.51
C SER A 117 6.21 5.25 -20.58
N GLY A 118 7.05 4.38 -20.02
CA GLY A 118 8.51 4.61 -19.94
C GLY A 118 8.93 5.53 -18.78
N GLU A 119 8.04 5.82 -17.85
CA GLU A 119 8.37 6.63 -16.66
C GLU A 119 9.27 5.88 -15.69
N ILE A 120 9.15 4.55 -15.63
CA ILE A 120 10.04 3.68 -14.86
C ILE A 120 10.52 2.49 -15.71
N GLU A 121 11.81 2.19 -15.64
CA GLU A 121 12.43 1.05 -16.27
C GLU A 121 13.71 0.63 -15.51
N GLY A 122 14.27 -0.51 -15.83
CA GLY A 122 15.54 -0.98 -15.28
C GLY A 122 15.61 -0.93 -13.76
N GLU A 123 16.55 -0.17 -13.22
CA GLU A 123 16.75 0.00 -11.78
C GLU A 123 15.54 0.62 -11.09
N GLY A 124 14.88 1.60 -11.70
CA GLY A 124 13.68 2.22 -11.16
C GLY A 124 12.53 1.22 -10.96
N TYR A 125 12.36 0.30 -11.91
CA TYR A 125 11.40 -0.80 -11.75
C TYR A 125 11.79 -1.71 -10.57
N THR A 126 13.05 -2.12 -10.49
CA THR A 126 13.52 -2.99 -9.40
C THR A 126 13.30 -2.35 -8.03
N GLN A 127 13.63 -1.08 -7.86
CA GLN A 127 13.39 -0.33 -6.61
C GLN A 127 11.90 -0.22 -6.27
N ARG A 128 11.03 -0.05 -7.28
CA ARG A 128 9.58 -0.03 -7.12
C ARG A 128 9.04 -1.37 -6.60
N ILE A 129 9.48 -2.48 -7.23
CA ILE A 129 9.10 -3.84 -6.82
C ILE A 129 9.58 -4.16 -5.41
N ASP A 130 10.81 -3.80 -5.06
CA ASP A 130 11.34 -4.00 -3.71
C ASP A 130 10.55 -3.22 -2.65
N SER A 131 10.16 -1.99 -2.96
CA SER A 131 9.31 -1.18 -2.07
C SER A 131 7.95 -1.82 -1.85
N ILE A 132 7.32 -2.35 -2.92
CA ILE A 132 6.04 -3.06 -2.84
C ILE A 132 6.18 -4.34 -2.00
N ARG A 133 7.19 -5.17 -2.26
CA ARG A 133 7.45 -6.41 -1.51
C ARG A 133 7.64 -6.15 -0.02
N ARG A 134 8.40 -5.10 0.33
CA ARG A 134 8.63 -4.71 1.73
C ARG A 134 7.33 -4.24 2.39
N PHE A 135 6.54 -3.46 1.69
CA PHE A 135 5.25 -3.00 2.19
C PHE A 135 4.29 -4.17 2.45
N GLU A 136 4.11 -5.06 1.46
CA GLU A 136 3.27 -6.25 1.61
C GLU A 136 3.77 -7.14 2.76
N ARG A 137 5.09 -7.33 2.86
CA ARG A 137 5.71 -8.11 3.93
C ARG A 137 5.52 -7.51 5.31
N GLN A 138 5.72 -6.20 5.48
CA GLN A 138 5.48 -5.52 6.75
C GLN A 138 4.05 -5.71 7.24
N LEU A 139 3.07 -5.67 6.35
CA LEU A 139 1.67 -5.89 6.71
C LEU A 139 1.42 -7.35 7.10
N THR A 140 1.85 -8.30 6.28
CA THR A 140 1.62 -9.73 6.55
C THR A 140 2.34 -10.21 7.81
N ASP A 141 3.55 -9.73 8.10
CA ASP A 141 4.27 -10.01 9.34
C ASP A 141 3.56 -9.46 10.59
N ASN A 142 2.68 -8.47 10.42
CA ASN A 142 1.83 -7.91 11.47
C ASN A 142 0.40 -8.46 11.46
N GLY A 143 0.19 -9.64 10.87
CA GLY A 143 -1.07 -10.36 10.92
C GLY A 143 -2.15 -9.88 9.96
N TYR A 144 -1.80 -9.05 8.97
CA TYR A 144 -2.72 -8.70 7.89
C TYR A 144 -2.91 -9.89 6.95
N LEU A 145 -4.15 -10.24 6.66
CA LEU A 145 -4.48 -11.13 5.55
C LEU A 145 -4.53 -10.29 4.27
N MET A 146 -3.65 -10.61 3.32
CA MET A 146 -3.60 -9.92 2.04
C MET A 146 -3.99 -10.87 0.91
N LEU A 147 -5.09 -10.57 0.23
CA LEU A 147 -5.63 -11.33 -0.88
C LEU A 147 -5.48 -10.50 -2.17
N LYS A 148 -4.71 -10.99 -3.13
CA LYS A 148 -4.43 -10.28 -4.38
C LYS A 148 -5.05 -11.04 -5.54
N PHE A 149 -6.06 -10.46 -6.18
CA PHE A 149 -6.77 -11.03 -7.31
C PHE A 149 -6.40 -10.34 -8.61
N PHE A 150 -6.01 -11.11 -9.61
CA PHE A 150 -5.82 -10.63 -10.97
C PHE A 150 -6.96 -11.13 -11.86
N MET A 151 -7.81 -10.20 -12.30
CA MET A 151 -8.99 -10.50 -13.13
C MET A 151 -8.57 -10.67 -14.59
N GLN A 152 -8.44 -11.92 -15.03
CA GLN A 152 -7.99 -12.29 -16.37
C GLN A 152 -9.17 -12.45 -17.33
N ILE A 153 -9.09 -11.76 -18.48
CA ILE A 153 -9.94 -11.97 -19.64
C ILE A 153 -9.05 -11.93 -20.89
N ASP A 154 -9.48 -12.53 -21.97
CA ASP A 154 -8.78 -12.42 -23.25
C ASP A 154 -9.08 -11.08 -23.96
N ARG A 155 -8.37 -10.84 -25.06
CA ARG A 155 -8.46 -9.59 -25.82
C ARG A 155 -9.86 -9.38 -26.41
N ASP A 156 -10.46 -10.44 -26.93
CA ASP A 156 -11.73 -10.35 -27.64
C ASP A 156 -12.89 -10.10 -26.66
N GLU A 157 -12.87 -10.77 -25.50
CA GLU A 157 -13.81 -10.53 -24.41
C GLU A 157 -13.65 -9.12 -23.84
N GLN A 158 -12.42 -8.62 -23.67
CA GLN A 158 -12.18 -7.24 -23.25
C GLN A 158 -12.85 -6.27 -24.24
N LYS A 159 -12.56 -6.41 -25.53
CA LYS A 159 -13.12 -5.57 -26.60
C LYS A 159 -14.64 -5.63 -26.64
N ARG A 160 -15.20 -6.83 -26.50
CA ARG A 160 -16.66 -7.03 -26.44
C ARG A 160 -17.30 -6.28 -25.28
N ARG A 161 -16.68 -6.34 -24.09
CA ARG A 161 -17.20 -5.64 -22.90
C ARG A 161 -17.04 -4.15 -22.99
N GLU A 162 -15.94 -3.65 -23.50
CA GLU A 162 -15.73 -2.22 -23.75
C GLU A 162 -16.82 -1.66 -24.67
N LYS A 163 -17.09 -2.36 -25.76
CA LYS A 163 -18.17 -1.96 -26.70
C LYS A 163 -19.51 -1.86 -25.98
N LEU A 164 -19.90 -2.87 -25.20
CA LEU A 164 -21.15 -2.85 -24.43
C LEU A 164 -21.23 -1.69 -23.45
N LEU A 165 -20.10 -1.35 -22.79
CA LEU A 165 -20.05 -0.22 -21.85
C LEU A 165 -20.16 1.13 -22.58
N LEU A 166 -19.55 1.26 -23.76
CA LEU A 166 -19.54 2.49 -24.55
C LEU A 166 -20.91 2.77 -25.21
N ASP A 167 -21.67 1.74 -25.53
CA ASP A 167 -23.00 1.84 -26.16
C ASP A 167 -24.05 2.51 -25.25
N HIS A 168 -23.85 2.49 -23.93
CA HIS A 168 -24.78 3.07 -22.95
C HIS A 168 -24.25 4.38 -22.33
N LYS A 169 -25.08 5.42 -22.30
CA LYS A 169 -24.73 6.73 -21.74
C LYS A 169 -24.22 6.65 -20.30
N ASP A 170 -24.88 5.80 -19.48
CA ASP A 170 -24.61 5.69 -18.04
C ASP A 170 -23.36 4.86 -17.70
N THR A 171 -22.78 4.16 -18.67
CA THR A 171 -21.64 3.28 -18.44
C THR A 171 -20.40 3.63 -19.25
N ARG A 172 -20.51 4.47 -20.28
CA ARG A 172 -19.37 4.85 -21.16
C ARG A 172 -18.20 5.47 -20.43
N TRP A 173 -18.45 6.19 -19.35
CA TRP A 173 -17.43 6.81 -18.52
C TRP A 173 -16.50 5.80 -17.80
N ARG A 174 -16.92 4.52 -17.75
CA ARG A 174 -16.14 3.43 -17.12
C ARG A 174 -15.03 2.92 -18.01
N VAL A 175 -15.01 3.28 -19.27
CA VAL A 175 -13.97 2.88 -20.24
C VAL A 175 -13.05 4.08 -20.41
N SER A 176 -11.85 4.01 -19.85
CA SER A 176 -10.83 5.02 -20.01
C SER A 176 -10.10 4.89 -21.36
N ASP A 177 -9.38 5.93 -21.76
CA ASP A 177 -8.53 5.86 -22.94
C ASP A 177 -7.40 4.85 -22.76
N PHE A 178 -6.95 4.66 -21.53
CA PHE A 178 -5.97 3.60 -21.23
C PHE A 178 -6.54 2.19 -21.42
N ASP A 179 -7.81 1.95 -21.13
CA ASP A 179 -8.43 0.63 -21.37
C ASP A 179 -8.45 0.30 -22.87
N LYS A 180 -8.82 1.28 -23.70
CA LYS A 180 -8.80 1.14 -25.17
C LYS A 180 -7.38 0.86 -25.68
N TRP A 181 -6.42 1.68 -25.23
CA TRP A 181 -5.02 1.50 -25.56
C TRP A 181 -4.49 0.13 -25.11
N GLN A 182 -4.89 -0.35 -23.96
CA GLN A 182 -4.55 -1.66 -23.40
C GLN A 182 -5.03 -2.80 -24.31
N ASN A 183 -6.25 -2.71 -24.83
CA ASN A 183 -6.79 -3.69 -25.77
C ASN A 183 -6.02 -3.72 -27.10
N GLU A 184 -5.69 -2.53 -27.62
CA GLU A 184 -4.89 -2.41 -28.86
C GLU A 184 -3.48 -3.02 -28.68
N HIS A 185 -2.89 -2.84 -27.51
CA HIS A 185 -1.54 -3.28 -27.15
C HIS A 185 -1.53 -4.50 -26.21
N TYR A 186 -2.55 -5.35 -26.29
CA TYR A 186 -2.80 -6.45 -25.34
C TYR A 186 -1.55 -7.30 -25.06
N LYS A 187 -0.82 -7.73 -26.10
CA LYS A 187 0.40 -8.56 -25.95
C LYS A 187 1.50 -7.84 -25.16
N LYS A 188 1.67 -6.54 -25.37
CA LYS A 188 2.66 -5.72 -24.64
C LYS A 188 2.26 -5.61 -23.16
N CYS A 189 0.99 -5.33 -22.89
CA CYS A 189 0.46 -5.29 -21.53
C CYS A 189 0.56 -6.64 -20.82
N ALA A 190 0.19 -7.74 -21.50
CA ALA A 190 0.27 -9.09 -20.94
C ALA A 190 1.70 -9.47 -20.53
N LYS A 191 2.72 -9.05 -21.29
CA LYS A 191 4.13 -9.28 -20.93
C LYS A 191 4.49 -8.57 -19.63
N ILE A 192 4.14 -7.28 -19.50
CA ILE A 192 4.44 -6.49 -18.30
C ILE A 192 3.65 -7.00 -17.10
N PHE A 193 2.37 -7.32 -17.26
CA PHE A 193 1.56 -7.90 -16.19
C PHE A 193 2.13 -9.24 -15.72
N SER A 194 2.50 -10.11 -16.66
CA SER A 194 3.10 -11.41 -16.33
C SER A 194 4.41 -11.26 -15.56
N GLN A 195 5.26 -10.31 -15.93
CA GLN A 195 6.50 -10.00 -15.23
C GLN A 195 6.20 -9.50 -13.81
N TYR A 196 5.32 -8.49 -13.69
CA TYR A 196 4.92 -7.93 -12.40
C TYR A 196 4.37 -8.98 -11.44
N LEU A 197 3.43 -9.82 -11.93
CA LEU A 197 2.84 -10.90 -11.14
C LEU A 197 3.90 -11.89 -10.65
N SER A 198 4.87 -12.24 -11.51
CA SER A 198 5.98 -13.12 -11.11
C SER A 198 6.88 -12.47 -10.06
N ASP A 199 7.20 -11.19 -10.23
CA ASP A 199 8.11 -10.47 -9.35
C ASP A 199 7.51 -10.16 -7.98
N THR A 200 6.17 -10.14 -7.86
CA THR A 200 5.47 -9.82 -6.61
C THR A 200 4.66 -10.99 -6.03
N ASN A 201 4.84 -12.21 -6.55
CA ASN A 201 4.14 -13.40 -6.07
C ASN A 201 4.83 -14.00 -4.85
N ALA A 202 4.69 -13.36 -3.70
CA ALA A 202 5.26 -13.86 -2.44
C ALA A 202 4.33 -14.88 -1.77
N SER A 203 4.90 -15.88 -1.08
CA SER A 203 4.12 -16.89 -0.34
C SER A 203 3.24 -16.30 0.75
N SER A 204 3.65 -15.18 1.36
CA SER A 204 2.88 -14.46 2.38
C SER A 204 1.71 -13.65 1.80
N ALA A 205 1.76 -13.33 0.50
CA ALA A 205 0.74 -12.59 -0.23
C ALA A 205 0.72 -13.05 -1.70
N PRO A 206 0.20 -14.25 -2.00
CA PRO A 206 0.19 -14.79 -3.35
C PRO A 206 -0.83 -14.09 -4.25
N TRP A 207 -0.59 -14.15 -5.55
CA TRP A 207 -1.56 -13.75 -6.56
C TRP A 207 -2.49 -14.91 -6.92
N TYR A 208 -3.78 -14.62 -6.94
CA TYR A 208 -4.83 -15.50 -7.46
C TYR A 208 -5.30 -14.98 -8.82
N ILE A 209 -5.02 -15.72 -9.89
CA ILE A 209 -5.49 -15.38 -11.24
C ILE A 209 -6.90 -15.92 -11.38
N ILE A 210 -7.86 -15.03 -11.59
CA ILE A 210 -9.29 -15.32 -11.68
C ILE A 210 -9.71 -15.31 -13.15
N ASP A 211 -10.28 -16.41 -13.61
CA ASP A 211 -10.99 -16.43 -14.89
C ASP A 211 -12.22 -15.54 -14.79
N ALA A 212 -12.14 -14.37 -15.39
CA ALA A 212 -13.21 -13.39 -15.38
C ALA A 212 -14.06 -13.40 -16.66
N SER A 213 -13.96 -14.43 -17.47
CA SER A 213 -14.77 -14.61 -18.70
C SER A 213 -16.27 -14.72 -18.40
N ASP A 214 -16.65 -15.43 -17.34
CA ASP A 214 -18.01 -15.43 -16.80
C ASP A 214 -18.08 -14.72 -15.45
N ARG A 215 -19.09 -13.88 -15.26
CA ARG A 215 -19.25 -13.04 -14.06
C ARG A 215 -19.60 -13.82 -12.78
N LYS A 216 -20.34 -14.93 -12.90
CA LYS A 216 -20.71 -15.75 -11.75
C LYS A 216 -19.54 -16.65 -11.35
N TRP A 217 -18.84 -17.16 -12.35
CA TRP A 217 -17.66 -17.96 -12.15
C TRP A 217 -16.54 -17.13 -11.47
N ALA A 218 -16.29 -15.91 -11.94
CA ALA A 218 -15.35 -15.00 -11.30
C ALA A 218 -15.72 -14.69 -9.84
N GLU A 219 -17.00 -14.42 -9.56
CA GLU A 219 -17.49 -14.19 -8.19
C GLU A 219 -17.24 -15.42 -7.31
N LEU A 220 -17.51 -16.62 -7.81
CA LEU A 220 -17.33 -17.88 -7.06
C LEU A 220 -15.86 -18.12 -6.73
N GLN A 221 -14.97 -18.02 -7.71
CA GLN A 221 -13.53 -18.18 -7.49
C GLN A 221 -13.00 -17.21 -6.42
N VAL A 222 -13.42 -15.95 -6.46
CA VAL A 222 -13.03 -14.93 -5.47
C VAL A 222 -13.56 -15.31 -4.09
N LEU A 223 -14.85 -15.64 -3.97
CA LEU A 223 -15.46 -15.98 -2.68
C LEU A 223 -14.85 -17.22 -2.05
N GLU A 224 -14.67 -18.31 -2.80
CA GLU A 224 -14.04 -19.53 -2.31
C GLU A 224 -12.58 -19.29 -1.87
N THR A 225 -11.83 -18.52 -2.65
CA THR A 225 -10.46 -18.14 -2.28
C THR A 225 -10.44 -17.29 -1.01
N MET A 226 -11.36 -16.35 -0.86
CA MET A 226 -11.48 -15.54 0.38
C MET A 226 -11.80 -16.42 1.57
N VAL A 227 -12.82 -17.28 1.47
CA VAL A 227 -13.27 -18.19 2.53
C VAL A 227 -12.13 -19.10 2.99
N SER A 228 -11.46 -19.78 2.06
CA SER A 228 -10.36 -20.68 2.35
C SER A 228 -9.18 -19.96 3.04
N ASN A 229 -8.77 -18.80 2.55
CA ASN A 229 -7.66 -18.05 3.14
C ASN A 229 -8.01 -17.43 4.49
N ILE A 230 -9.24 -17.01 4.71
CA ILE A 230 -9.70 -16.53 6.03
C ILE A 230 -9.67 -17.66 7.04
N GLU A 231 -10.12 -18.85 6.65
CA GLU A 231 -10.08 -20.03 7.51
C GLU A 231 -8.64 -20.38 7.92
N VAL A 232 -7.71 -20.42 6.97
CA VAL A 232 -6.28 -20.63 7.23
C VAL A 232 -5.70 -19.54 8.14
N ALA A 233 -6.05 -18.28 7.92
CA ALA A 233 -5.57 -17.16 8.74
C ALA A 233 -6.06 -17.28 10.21
N MET A 234 -7.28 -17.74 10.42
CA MET A 234 -7.80 -17.98 11.77
C MET A 234 -7.07 -19.12 12.50
N GLN A 235 -6.67 -20.17 11.76
CA GLN A 235 -5.94 -21.30 12.31
C GLN A 235 -4.48 -20.96 12.65
N ASN A 236 -3.85 -20.08 11.84
CA ASN A 236 -2.42 -19.77 11.91
C ASN A 236 -2.05 -18.64 12.90
N GLN A 237 -3.00 -18.01 13.58
CA GLN A 237 -2.72 -16.95 14.57
C GLN A 237 -1.79 -17.38 15.73
N ALA A 238 -1.52 -18.67 15.88
CA ALA A 238 -0.64 -19.22 16.90
C ALA A 238 0.83 -19.41 16.44
N HIS A 239 1.17 -19.12 15.21
CA HIS A 239 2.50 -19.41 14.67
C HIS A 239 3.37 -18.17 14.65
N SER A 240 4.53 -18.24 15.32
CA SER A 240 5.57 -17.23 15.27
C SER A 240 6.08 -17.06 13.83
N VAL A 241 6.02 -15.84 13.33
CA VAL A 241 6.60 -15.47 12.02
C VAL A 241 8.12 -15.68 12.11
N PRO A 242 8.77 -16.33 11.12
CA PRO A 242 10.21 -16.45 11.09
C PRO A 242 10.87 -15.05 11.10
N ILE A 243 11.79 -14.84 12.03
CA ILE A 243 12.59 -13.62 12.05
C ILE A 243 13.45 -13.61 10.79
N LEU A 244 13.15 -12.70 9.86
CA LEU A 244 14.01 -12.48 8.70
C LEU A 244 15.34 -11.87 9.14
N GLN A 245 16.44 -12.40 8.61
CA GLN A 245 17.71 -11.73 8.73
C GLN A 245 17.61 -10.34 8.09
N ASN A 246 18.16 -9.35 8.79
CA ASN A 246 18.20 -7.98 8.32
C ASN A 246 19.11 -7.90 7.08
N VAL A 247 18.55 -7.52 5.94
CA VAL A 247 19.26 -7.45 4.65
C VAL A 247 19.94 -6.08 4.45
N PHE A 248 19.69 -5.13 5.38
CA PHE A 248 20.30 -3.80 5.28
C PHE A 248 21.63 -3.75 5.99
N PRO A 249 22.68 -3.19 5.38
CA PRO A 249 23.87 -2.84 6.10
C PRO A 249 23.51 -1.84 7.20
N LEU A 250 23.90 -2.16 8.43
CA LEU A 250 23.72 -1.27 9.58
C LEU A 250 25.03 -0.49 9.79
N GLU A 251 24.90 0.82 9.98
CA GLU A 251 26.01 1.65 10.42
C GLU A 251 26.44 1.25 11.84
N GLN A 252 27.73 1.18 12.05
CA GLN A 252 28.32 0.93 13.37
C GLN A 252 28.33 2.23 14.15
N ILE A 253 27.50 2.31 15.19
CA ILE A 253 27.47 3.45 16.10
C ILE A 253 28.01 3.05 17.48
N PRO A 254 28.65 3.96 18.22
CA PRO A 254 29.06 3.71 19.60
C PRO A 254 27.85 3.31 20.46
N ARG A 255 28.05 2.41 21.43
CA ARG A 255 27.02 2.14 22.45
C ARG A 255 26.85 3.36 23.32
N LEU A 256 25.68 3.56 23.90
CA LEU A 256 25.44 4.69 24.83
C LEU A 256 26.40 4.66 26.01
N SER A 257 26.80 3.48 26.49
CA SER A 257 27.82 3.29 27.51
C SER A 257 29.22 3.80 27.14
N ASP A 258 29.51 3.87 25.85
CA ASP A 258 30.84 4.22 25.34
C ASP A 258 30.98 5.72 25.05
N ILE A 259 29.88 6.47 25.22
CA ILE A 259 29.83 7.92 25.00
C ILE A 259 30.24 8.63 26.28
N ASP A 260 31.39 9.26 26.26
CA ASP A 260 31.83 10.12 27.36
C ASP A 260 31.26 11.53 27.19
N LEU A 261 30.47 11.95 28.17
CA LEU A 261 29.87 13.28 28.20
C LEU A 261 30.62 14.28 29.09
N ARG A 262 31.71 13.83 29.76
CA ARG A 262 32.56 14.69 30.58
C ARG A 262 33.33 15.65 29.69
N ASP A 263 33.55 16.84 30.15
CA ASP A 263 34.31 17.89 29.46
C ASP A 263 33.79 18.28 28.07
N LYS A 264 32.51 18.00 27.80
CA LYS A 264 31.80 18.41 26.57
C LYS A 264 31.05 19.73 26.78
N THR A 265 31.74 20.69 27.41
CA THR A 265 31.19 22.03 27.66
C THR A 265 31.76 23.00 26.62
N MET A 266 30.94 23.94 26.21
CA MET A 266 31.30 25.04 25.30
C MET A 266 30.99 26.34 25.99
N ASP A 267 31.80 27.36 25.76
CA ASP A 267 31.53 28.72 26.24
C ASP A 267 30.24 29.28 25.59
N ASP A 268 29.49 30.08 26.37
CA ASP A 268 28.19 30.59 25.91
C ASP A 268 28.30 31.53 24.71
N GLU A 269 29.39 32.26 24.54
CA GLU A 269 29.61 33.17 23.42
C GLU A 269 29.98 32.36 22.15
N GLU A 270 30.85 31.40 22.29
CA GLU A 270 31.21 30.43 21.24
C GLU A 270 29.97 29.65 20.78
N TYR A 271 29.19 29.12 21.73
CA TYR A 271 27.95 28.40 21.43
C TYR A 271 26.96 29.26 20.59
N ARG A 272 26.74 30.52 20.99
CA ARG A 272 25.85 31.42 20.25
C ARG A 272 26.38 31.74 18.86
N GLY A 273 27.69 31.88 18.72
CA GLY A 273 28.35 32.12 17.44
C GLY A 273 28.17 30.95 16.47
N GLU A 274 28.48 29.73 16.94
CA GLU A 274 28.34 28.53 16.12
C GLU A 274 26.87 28.23 15.80
N LEU A 275 25.96 28.35 16.77
CA LEU A 275 24.53 28.15 16.53
C LEU A 275 24.01 29.04 15.42
N LYS A 276 24.37 30.33 15.43
CA LYS A 276 23.95 31.28 14.42
C LYS A 276 24.48 30.93 13.03
N GLN A 277 25.73 30.46 12.94
CA GLN A 277 26.32 30.02 11.67
C GLN A 277 25.62 28.77 11.13
N LEU A 278 25.37 27.79 12.00
CA LEU A 278 24.67 26.55 11.64
C LEU A 278 23.23 26.81 11.22
N GLN A 279 22.52 27.71 11.91
CA GLN A 279 21.16 28.14 11.55
C GLN A 279 21.12 28.84 10.19
N SER A 280 22.09 29.72 9.89
CA SER A 280 22.21 30.34 8.57
C SER A 280 22.40 29.31 7.46
N LYS A 281 23.34 28.37 7.66
CA LYS A 281 23.59 27.27 6.74
C LYS A 281 22.38 26.35 6.55
N LEU A 282 21.65 26.08 7.62
CA LEU A 282 20.44 25.25 7.59
C LEU A 282 19.34 25.94 6.76
N GLY A 283 19.15 27.25 6.90
CA GLY A 283 18.22 28.01 6.05
C GLY A 283 18.58 27.96 4.56
N GLU A 284 19.87 28.05 4.22
CA GLU A 284 20.33 27.87 2.84
C GLU A 284 20.06 26.47 2.31
N LEU A 285 20.33 25.45 3.13
CA LEU A 285 20.09 24.04 2.77
C LEU A 285 18.61 23.76 2.60
N HIS A 286 17.76 24.35 3.45
CA HIS A 286 16.31 24.21 3.34
C HIS A 286 15.80 24.73 1.98
N ASN A 287 16.28 25.87 1.53
CA ASN A 287 15.98 26.40 0.19
C ASN A 287 16.44 25.45 -0.93
N LYS A 288 17.58 24.80 -0.78
CA LYS A 288 18.08 23.80 -1.75
C LYS A 288 17.22 22.55 -1.76
N LEU A 289 16.80 22.05 -0.59
CA LEU A 289 15.90 20.90 -0.45
C LEU A 289 14.57 21.16 -1.16
N TYR A 290 13.97 22.32 -0.92
CA TYR A 290 12.70 22.71 -1.55
C TYR A 290 12.81 22.72 -3.09
N ARG A 291 13.84 23.36 -3.64
CA ARG A 291 14.05 23.45 -5.10
C ARG A 291 14.37 22.10 -5.72
N ARG A 292 15.13 21.24 -5.04
CA ARG A 292 15.51 19.90 -5.50
C ARG A 292 14.47 18.83 -5.18
N ARG A 293 13.38 19.21 -4.51
CA ARG A 293 12.28 18.31 -4.11
C ARG A 293 12.76 17.12 -3.28
N ILE A 294 13.74 17.32 -2.40
CA ILE A 294 14.26 16.28 -1.51
C ILE A 294 13.45 16.28 -0.22
N PRO A 295 12.67 15.22 0.11
CA PRO A 295 12.00 15.12 1.39
C PRO A 295 12.98 14.75 2.49
N VAL A 296 12.79 15.28 3.70
CA VAL A 296 13.64 14.97 4.86
C VAL A 296 12.78 14.56 6.04
N ILE A 297 13.19 13.52 6.72
CA ILE A 297 12.61 13.06 7.98
C ILE A 297 13.66 13.24 9.06
N ILE A 298 13.28 13.93 10.16
CA ILE A 298 14.10 14.08 11.35
C ILE A 298 13.34 13.42 12.50
N THR A 299 13.97 12.48 13.20
CA THR A 299 13.40 11.82 14.37
C THR A 299 14.18 12.21 15.61
N TYR A 300 13.48 12.72 16.61
CA TYR A 300 14.04 12.97 17.94
C TYR A 300 13.58 11.89 18.88
N GLU A 301 14.54 11.11 19.37
CA GLU A 301 14.36 10.07 20.38
C GLU A 301 15.25 10.35 21.57
N GLY A 302 14.82 10.03 22.76
CA GLY A 302 15.65 10.19 23.96
C GLY A 302 14.85 10.26 25.24
N TRP A 303 15.57 10.36 26.36
CA TRP A 303 15.03 10.44 27.71
C TRP A 303 14.15 11.68 27.90
N ASP A 304 13.26 11.62 28.90
CA ASP A 304 12.54 12.80 29.34
C ASP A 304 13.52 13.86 29.82
N ALA A 305 13.19 15.12 29.59
CA ALA A 305 14.03 16.28 29.88
C ALA A 305 15.41 16.31 29.16
N ALA A 306 15.66 15.43 28.17
CA ALA A 306 16.91 15.43 27.40
C ALA A 306 17.07 16.63 26.45
N GLY A 307 16.14 17.58 26.44
CA GLY A 307 16.22 18.79 25.61
C GLY A 307 15.72 18.64 24.18
N LYS A 308 14.96 17.57 23.87
CA LYS A 308 14.39 17.34 22.52
C LYS A 308 13.65 18.57 21.98
N GLY A 309 12.65 19.06 22.70
CA GLY A 309 11.87 20.24 22.29
C GLY A 309 12.71 21.50 22.10
N GLY A 310 13.73 21.72 22.95
CA GLY A 310 14.67 22.83 22.81
C GLY A 310 15.50 22.74 21.52
N ASN A 311 15.95 21.54 21.14
CA ASN A 311 16.67 21.32 19.89
C ASN A 311 15.76 21.49 18.66
N ILE A 312 14.54 20.96 18.71
CA ILE A 312 13.54 21.15 17.66
C ILE A 312 13.29 22.64 17.41
N LYS A 313 13.11 23.42 18.50
CA LYS A 313 12.93 24.87 18.42
C LYS A 313 14.10 25.54 17.70
N ARG A 314 15.35 25.24 18.08
CA ARG A 314 16.55 25.82 17.46
C ARG A 314 16.67 25.51 15.95
N ILE A 315 16.28 24.31 15.54
CA ILE A 315 16.24 23.93 14.13
C ILE A 315 15.13 24.69 13.40
N THR A 316 13.93 24.71 13.95
CA THR A 316 12.76 25.32 13.29
C THR A 316 12.87 26.85 13.17
N GLU A 317 13.59 27.51 14.07
CA GLU A 317 13.90 28.96 13.97
C GLU A 317 14.67 29.33 12.67
N ALA A 318 15.40 28.37 12.08
CA ALA A 318 16.15 28.57 10.84
C ALA A 318 15.40 28.16 9.58
N LEU A 319 14.21 27.58 9.70
CA LEU A 319 13.44 27.01 8.60
C LEU A 319 12.25 27.91 8.22
N ASP A 320 11.89 27.93 6.93
CA ASP A 320 10.62 28.50 6.50
C ASP A 320 9.46 27.65 7.05
N PRO A 321 8.51 28.22 7.80
CA PRO A 321 7.43 27.47 8.42
C PRO A 321 6.49 26.78 7.41
N ARG A 322 6.51 27.15 6.15
CA ARG A 322 5.76 26.52 5.08
C ARG A 322 6.41 25.22 4.57
N GLY A 323 7.67 24.99 4.91
CA GLY A 323 8.48 23.89 4.41
C GLY A 323 8.74 22.78 5.44
N TYR A 324 8.20 22.87 6.65
CA TYR A 324 8.33 21.82 7.65
C TYR A 324 7.04 21.60 8.43
N GLU A 325 6.93 20.44 9.06
CA GLU A 325 5.87 20.09 10.00
C GLU A 325 6.46 19.33 11.18
N VAL A 326 6.05 19.69 12.40
CA VAL A 326 6.46 19.00 13.63
C VAL A 326 5.32 18.12 14.09
N HIS A 327 5.61 16.84 14.27
CA HIS A 327 4.65 15.83 14.72
C HIS A 327 5.01 15.35 16.14
N PRO A 328 4.33 15.84 17.19
CA PRO A 328 4.49 15.27 18.53
C PRO A 328 3.88 13.86 18.55
N ILE A 329 4.67 12.88 18.98
CA ILE A 329 4.29 11.48 19.00
C ILE A 329 4.01 11.04 20.44
N ALA A 330 2.79 11.23 20.87
CA ALA A 330 2.28 10.73 22.15
C ALA A 330 1.88 9.24 22.09
N SER A 331 1.32 8.70 23.17
CA SER A 331 0.72 7.36 23.16
C SER A 331 -0.31 7.22 22.02
N PRO A 332 -0.32 6.07 21.32
CA PRO A 332 -1.19 5.93 20.16
C PRO A 332 -2.68 5.95 20.54
N GLU A 333 -3.46 6.67 19.74
CA GLU A 333 -4.91 6.74 19.83
C GLU A 333 -5.56 5.37 19.49
N PRO A 334 -6.82 5.10 19.90
CA PRO A 334 -7.49 3.83 19.63
C PRO A 334 -7.51 3.46 18.14
N HIS A 335 -7.72 4.42 17.25
CA HIS A 335 -7.74 4.20 15.80
C HIS A 335 -6.33 3.92 15.23
N GLU A 336 -5.26 4.44 15.87
CA GLU A 336 -3.87 4.15 15.53
C GLU A 336 -3.47 2.75 16.03
N LYS A 337 -3.89 2.37 17.27
CA LYS A 337 -3.68 1.02 17.83
C LYS A 337 -4.37 -0.08 17.03
N ALA A 338 -5.48 0.24 16.36
CA ALA A 338 -6.20 -0.70 15.51
C ALA A 338 -5.51 -0.97 14.16
N ARG A 339 -4.41 -0.31 13.86
CA ARG A 339 -3.65 -0.44 12.61
C ARG A 339 -2.21 -0.84 12.87
N HIS A 340 -1.47 -1.14 11.80
CA HIS A 340 -0.03 -1.34 11.86
C HIS A 340 0.66 -0.18 12.59
N TYR A 341 1.59 -0.46 13.50
CA TYR A 341 2.22 0.57 14.35
C TYR A 341 2.91 1.69 13.58
N LEU A 342 3.43 1.41 12.38
CA LEU A 342 4.02 2.42 11.49
C LEU A 342 2.99 3.28 10.76
N TRP A 343 1.70 2.90 10.75
CA TRP A 343 0.68 3.64 10.02
C TRP A 343 0.61 5.11 10.42
N ARG A 344 0.70 5.40 11.70
CA ARG A 344 0.70 6.77 12.26
C ARG A 344 1.87 7.62 11.78
N PHE A 345 2.99 6.99 11.39
CA PHE A 345 4.16 7.66 10.82
C PHE A 345 4.04 7.76 9.30
N TRP A 346 3.65 6.69 8.61
CA TRP A 346 3.48 6.70 7.14
C TRP A 346 2.49 7.78 6.68
N THR A 347 1.41 7.99 7.41
CA THR A 347 0.41 9.02 7.09
C THR A 347 0.87 10.46 7.35
N ARG A 348 2.03 10.63 7.99
CA ARG A 348 2.68 11.92 8.29
C ARG A 348 4.01 12.12 7.55
N LEU A 349 4.28 11.32 6.53
CA LEU A 349 5.48 11.49 5.70
C LEU A 349 5.46 12.85 4.99
N PRO A 350 6.64 13.50 4.83
CA PRO A 350 6.71 14.81 4.20
C PRO A 350 6.49 14.74 2.69
N LYS A 351 5.97 15.81 2.12
CA LYS A 351 5.98 16.03 0.67
C LYS A 351 7.43 16.23 0.18
N ASN A 352 7.67 15.93 -1.08
CA ASN A 352 8.94 16.25 -1.72
C ASN A 352 9.31 17.74 -1.52
N GLY A 353 10.50 17.99 -1.00
CA GLY A 353 11.00 19.32 -0.68
C GLY A 353 10.56 19.87 0.67
N HIS A 354 9.97 19.04 1.54
CA HIS A 354 9.54 19.41 2.90
C HIS A 354 10.24 18.56 3.96
N ILE A 355 10.18 19.02 5.20
CA ILE A 355 10.78 18.35 6.36
C ILE A 355 9.67 17.92 7.31
N ALA A 356 9.64 16.65 7.70
CA ALA A 356 8.83 16.16 8.83
C ALA A 356 9.73 15.93 10.04
N ILE A 357 9.38 16.49 11.16
CA ILE A 357 10.11 16.33 12.44
C ILE A 357 9.21 15.55 13.39
N PHE A 358 9.66 14.34 13.77
CA PHE A 358 8.96 13.50 14.73
C PHE A 358 9.59 13.68 16.12
N ASP A 359 8.82 14.18 17.06
CA ASP A 359 9.22 14.36 18.47
C ASP A 359 8.61 13.24 19.33
N ARG A 360 9.46 12.31 19.78
CA ARG A 360 9.05 11.14 20.57
C ARG A 360 9.79 11.03 21.90
#